data_66a8bd2d2346d7f745ed6993283babed
#
_entry.id   66a8bd2d2346d7f745ed6993283babed
#
_cell.length_a   1.000
_cell.length_b   1.000
_cell.length_c   1.000
_cell.angle_alpha   90.00
_cell.angle_beta   90.00
_cell.angle_gamma   90.00
#
_symmetry.space_group_name_H-M   'P 1'
#
loop_
_entity.id
_entity.type
_entity.pdbx_description
1 polymer ?
#
loop_
_entity_poly.entity_id
_entity_poly.type
_entity_poly.pdbx_seq_one_letter_code
_entity_poly.pdbx_strand_id
1 'polypeptide(L)'
;MTRRQFIPLAGIAATAGYASLKLQKPPKLSDGPPGNSAVSIVRARSYSEDLVSHMLEGVRQCGLEARGKRVLLKPNLVEFSSTTVINTDASIIAAAVELFHRLGASEVKIGEGPGHRRDTLDLADDAGYRSTIPKFESLFTDLNRDDVAPIQGFAGEPEFYFAKTVLAADLIVSLAKMKTHHWAGATLSMKNFFG
;
A
#
# COMPACT_ATOMS: atom_id res chain seq x y z
N MET A 1 -0.01 19.64 39.84
CA MET A 1 0.92 20.00 38.76
C MET A 1 0.48 21.35 38.18
N THR A 2 1.32 22.36 38.24
CA THR A 2 1.03 23.70 37.73
C THR A 2 1.34 23.77 36.24
N ARG A 3 0.63 24.65 35.48
CA ARG A 3 0.83 24.89 34.04
C ARG A 3 2.32 25.09 33.66
N ARG A 4 3.15 25.62 34.55
CA ARG A 4 4.59 25.84 34.34
C ARG A 4 5.43 24.57 34.37
N GLN A 5 4.92 23.45 34.90
CA GLN A 5 5.63 22.16 34.93
C GLN A 5 5.29 21.28 33.71
N PHE A 6 4.20 21.60 32.99
CA PHE A 6 3.76 20.82 31.81
C PHE A 6 4.54 21.18 30.54
N ILE A 7 4.94 22.46 30.41
CA ILE A 7 5.63 22.94 29.19
C ILE A 7 7.01 22.32 28.99
N PRO A 8 7.90 22.18 30.00
CA PRO A 8 9.21 21.55 29.79
C PRO A 8 9.12 20.04 29.55
N LEU A 9 8.12 19.33 30.15
CA LEU A 9 7.92 17.89 29.90
C LEU A 9 7.39 17.61 28.49
N ALA A 10 6.49 18.44 27.98
CA ALA A 10 6.02 18.35 26.59
C ALA A 10 7.13 18.64 25.57
N GLY A 11 8.01 19.64 25.89
CA GLY A 11 9.19 19.95 25.08
C GLY A 11 10.20 18.81 25.02
N ILE A 12 10.46 18.14 26.15
CA ILE A 12 11.39 16.99 26.22
C ILE A 12 10.80 15.78 25.48
N ALA A 13 9.51 15.52 25.59
CA ALA A 13 8.84 14.43 24.86
C ALA A 13 8.84 14.68 23.34
N ALA A 14 8.61 15.93 22.90
CA ALA A 14 8.65 16.31 21.50
C ALA A 14 10.07 16.22 20.91
N THR A 15 11.10 16.65 21.67
CA THR A 15 12.50 16.56 21.24
C THR A 15 13.01 15.13 21.23
N ALA A 16 12.59 14.28 22.19
CA ALA A 16 12.96 12.87 22.22
C ALA A 16 12.28 12.10 21.04
N GLY A 17 11.01 12.40 20.74
CA GLY A 17 10.30 11.85 19.58
C GLY A 17 10.94 12.28 18.25
N TYR A 18 11.31 13.55 18.12
CA TYR A 18 11.99 14.09 16.93
C TYR A 18 13.41 13.52 16.77
N ALA A 19 14.16 13.35 17.86
CA ALA A 19 15.47 12.72 17.85
C ALA A 19 15.39 11.23 17.49
N SER A 20 14.36 10.51 17.97
CA SER A 20 14.12 9.10 17.62
C SER A 20 13.79 8.91 16.13
N LEU A 21 13.02 9.84 15.53
CA LEU A 21 12.74 9.85 14.10
C LEU A 21 13.99 10.15 13.26
N LYS A 22 14.89 11.05 13.73
CA LYS A 22 16.14 11.35 13.03
C LYS A 22 17.19 10.24 13.13
N LEU A 23 17.08 9.33 14.09
CA LEU A 23 18.01 8.21 14.25
C LEU A 23 17.64 6.98 13.38
N GLN A 24 16.49 6.96 12.77
CA GLN A 24 16.19 5.96 11.75
C GLN A 24 17.04 6.30 10.50
N LYS A 25 18.10 5.53 10.29
CA LYS A 25 18.87 5.62 9.06
C LYS A 25 17.91 5.39 7.89
N PRO A 26 17.92 6.26 6.86
CA PRO A 26 17.14 6.00 5.67
C PRO A 26 17.52 4.61 5.13
N PRO A 27 16.54 3.86 4.58
CA PRO A 27 16.84 2.59 3.97
C PRO A 27 17.96 2.82 2.94
N LYS A 28 19.05 2.07 3.03
CA LYS A 28 20.10 2.11 2.00
C LYS A 28 19.45 1.58 0.73
N LEU A 29 19.23 2.47 -0.23
CA LEU A 29 19.02 2.05 -1.61
C LEU A 29 20.26 1.24 -2.01
N SER A 30 20.08 0.03 -2.49
CA SER A 30 21.20 -0.76 -2.98
C SER A 30 21.74 -0.09 -4.24
N ASP A 31 22.96 0.40 -4.20
CA ASP A 31 23.65 1.04 -5.34
C ASP A 31 24.11 -0.01 -6.40
N GLY A 32 23.73 -1.27 -6.24
CA GLY A 32 24.04 -2.34 -7.18
C GLY A 32 23.04 -2.46 -8.33
N PRO A 33 23.43 -3.05 -9.48
CA PRO A 33 22.48 -3.39 -10.51
C PRO A 33 21.41 -4.30 -9.90
N PRO A 34 20.12 -4.14 -10.31
CA PRO A 34 19.05 -4.97 -9.79
C PRO A 34 19.40 -6.42 -10.08
N GLY A 35 19.40 -7.27 -9.04
CA GLY A 35 19.54 -8.71 -9.21
C GLY A 35 18.38 -9.26 -10.04
N ASN A 36 18.51 -10.48 -10.51
CA ASN A 36 17.43 -11.18 -11.20
C ASN A 36 16.25 -11.32 -10.25
N SER A 37 15.08 -10.82 -10.66
CA SER A 37 13.82 -10.99 -9.92
C SER A 37 13.05 -12.18 -10.50
N ALA A 38 12.50 -13.02 -9.63
CA ALA A 38 11.60 -14.08 -10.05
C ALA A 38 10.28 -13.49 -10.55
N VAL A 39 9.79 -13.96 -11.68
CA VAL A 39 8.50 -13.58 -12.26
C VAL A 39 7.68 -14.83 -12.44
N SER A 40 6.44 -14.81 -11.93
CA SER A 40 5.46 -15.86 -12.17
C SER A 40 4.31 -15.34 -13.02
N ILE A 41 3.85 -16.14 -13.98
CA ILE A 41 2.70 -15.86 -14.83
C ILE A 41 1.66 -16.94 -14.56
N VAL A 42 0.59 -16.58 -13.88
CA VAL A 42 -0.52 -17.48 -13.57
C VAL A 42 -1.76 -17.00 -14.32
N ARG A 43 -2.43 -17.91 -15.02
CA ARG A 43 -3.63 -17.59 -15.80
C ARG A 43 -4.88 -17.88 -14.96
N ALA A 44 -5.73 -16.87 -14.78
CA ALA A 44 -7.11 -17.01 -14.36
C ALA A 44 -8.02 -16.57 -15.52
N ARG A 45 -9.10 -17.30 -15.76
CA ARG A 45 -10.04 -17.04 -16.88
C ARG A 45 -11.10 -16.01 -16.51
N SER A 46 -11.40 -15.91 -15.21
CA SER A 46 -12.38 -14.97 -14.67
C SER A 46 -12.07 -14.64 -13.20
N TYR A 47 -12.69 -13.59 -12.70
CA TYR A 47 -12.62 -13.23 -11.27
C TYR A 47 -13.44 -14.14 -10.35
N SER A 48 -14.23 -15.07 -10.91
CA SER A 48 -15.01 -16.05 -10.16
C SER A 48 -14.29 -17.37 -9.89
N GLU A 49 -13.05 -17.52 -10.39
CA GLU A 49 -12.21 -18.68 -10.08
C GLU A 49 -11.63 -18.59 -8.65
N ASP A 50 -10.95 -19.65 -8.20
CA ASP A 50 -10.20 -19.64 -6.93
C ASP A 50 -8.94 -18.78 -7.07
N LEU A 51 -9.12 -17.47 -6.97
CA LEU A 51 -8.05 -16.49 -7.08
C LEU A 51 -6.98 -16.67 -6.00
N VAL A 52 -7.38 -17.15 -4.81
CA VAL A 52 -6.42 -17.38 -3.70
C VAL A 52 -5.42 -18.47 -4.09
N SER A 53 -5.89 -19.57 -4.65
CA SER A 53 -5.01 -20.66 -5.12
C SER A 53 -4.12 -20.21 -6.27
N HIS A 54 -4.63 -19.44 -7.23
CA HIS A 54 -3.82 -18.88 -8.31
C HIS A 54 -2.73 -17.92 -7.79
N MET A 55 -3.06 -17.04 -6.86
CA MET A 55 -2.08 -16.14 -6.24
C MET A 55 -1.06 -16.91 -5.41
N LEU A 56 -1.49 -17.93 -4.66
CA LEU A 56 -0.60 -18.76 -3.83
C LEU A 56 0.43 -19.49 -4.71
N GLU A 57 0.03 -19.99 -5.88
CA GLU A 57 0.93 -20.59 -6.86
C GLU A 57 1.99 -19.57 -7.29
N GLY A 58 1.59 -18.36 -7.71
CA GLY A 58 2.49 -17.29 -8.10
C GLY A 58 3.48 -16.89 -7.01
N VAL A 59 2.98 -16.73 -5.79
CA VAL A 59 3.79 -16.35 -4.62
C VAL A 59 4.83 -17.43 -4.30
N ARG A 60 4.46 -18.72 -4.37
CA ARG A 60 5.38 -19.84 -4.14
C ARG A 60 6.48 -19.89 -5.20
N GLN A 61 6.14 -19.71 -6.47
CA GLN A 61 7.10 -19.67 -7.57
C GLN A 61 8.10 -18.53 -7.41
N CYS A 62 7.67 -17.39 -6.87
CA CYS A 62 8.54 -16.24 -6.60
C CYS A 62 9.30 -16.33 -5.26
N GLY A 63 9.04 -17.32 -4.42
CA GLY A 63 9.69 -17.46 -3.10
C GLY A 63 9.37 -16.33 -2.13
N LEU A 64 8.17 -15.71 -2.22
CA LEU A 64 7.80 -14.59 -1.35
C LEU A 64 7.46 -15.07 0.06
N GLU A 65 8.10 -14.48 1.06
CA GLU A 65 7.86 -14.76 2.48
C GLU A 65 7.08 -13.60 3.12
N ALA A 66 5.94 -13.92 3.76
CA ALA A 66 5.09 -12.93 4.42
C ALA A 66 4.86 -13.21 5.92
N ARG A 67 5.33 -14.34 6.44
CA ARG A 67 5.12 -14.72 7.85
C ARG A 67 5.65 -13.66 8.81
N GLY A 68 4.78 -13.19 9.71
CA GLY A 68 5.09 -12.20 10.73
C GLY A 68 5.23 -10.77 10.20
N LYS A 69 5.08 -10.53 8.90
CA LYS A 69 5.19 -9.19 8.30
C LYS A 69 3.88 -8.42 8.38
N ARG A 70 3.98 -7.11 8.51
CA ARG A 70 2.88 -6.17 8.27
C ARG A 70 2.82 -5.91 6.77
N VAL A 71 1.73 -6.31 6.14
CA VAL A 71 1.53 -6.25 4.68
C VAL A 71 0.57 -5.11 4.34
N LEU A 72 1.00 -4.24 3.45
CA LEU A 72 0.16 -3.23 2.84
C LEU A 72 -0.18 -3.64 1.40
N LEU A 73 -1.45 -3.86 1.12
CA LEU A 73 -1.97 -4.08 -0.22
C LEU A 73 -2.30 -2.73 -0.84
N LYS A 74 -1.66 -2.38 -1.96
CA LYS A 74 -2.00 -1.18 -2.71
C LYS A 74 -2.70 -1.54 -4.01
N PRO A 75 -4.04 -1.51 -4.06
CA PRO A 75 -4.77 -1.65 -5.32
C PRO A 75 -4.51 -0.44 -6.23
N ASN A 76 -5.14 -0.41 -7.38
CA ASN A 76 -5.26 0.76 -8.22
C ASN A 76 -6.70 1.26 -8.15
N LEU A 77 -6.91 2.40 -7.51
CA LEU A 77 -8.19 3.08 -7.41
C LEU A 77 -8.02 4.50 -7.96
N VAL A 78 -8.68 4.84 -9.06
CA VAL A 78 -8.45 6.10 -9.77
C VAL A 78 -9.73 6.89 -9.97
N GLU A 79 -10.71 6.28 -10.60
CA GLU A 79 -12.03 6.84 -10.89
C GLU A 79 -13.02 5.71 -11.16
N PHE A 80 -14.30 6.00 -11.08
CA PHE A 80 -15.34 5.03 -11.41
C PHE A 80 -15.94 5.34 -12.79
N SER A 81 -16.23 4.28 -13.52
CA SER A 81 -17.02 4.31 -14.74
C SER A 81 -17.87 3.06 -14.82
N SER A 82 -19.17 3.22 -15.08
CA SER A 82 -20.07 2.09 -15.27
C SER A 82 -19.85 1.34 -16.58
N THR A 83 -19.09 1.89 -17.51
CA THR A 83 -18.89 1.36 -18.87
C THR A 83 -17.51 0.74 -19.09
N THR A 84 -16.54 1.01 -18.22
CA THR A 84 -15.15 0.53 -18.38
C THR A 84 -14.56 0.07 -17.06
N VAL A 85 -13.66 -0.92 -17.12
CA VAL A 85 -12.94 -1.43 -15.93
C VAL A 85 -11.66 -0.65 -15.76
N ILE A 86 -11.64 0.24 -14.76
CA ILE A 86 -10.51 1.14 -14.50
C ILE A 86 -9.68 0.68 -13.30
N ASN A 87 -10.36 0.22 -12.24
CA ASN A 87 -9.77 -0.10 -10.95
C ASN A 87 -9.38 -1.57 -10.83
N THR A 88 -8.57 -1.89 -9.82
CA THR A 88 -8.34 -3.28 -9.42
C THR A 88 -9.67 -3.89 -8.99
N ASP A 89 -9.97 -5.08 -9.48
CA ASP A 89 -11.21 -5.78 -9.13
C ASP A 89 -11.23 -6.11 -7.63
N ALA A 90 -12.39 -5.91 -6.99
CA ALA A 90 -12.56 -6.13 -5.55
C ALA A 90 -12.28 -7.59 -5.14
N SER A 91 -12.57 -8.57 -6.02
CA SER A 91 -12.26 -9.98 -5.78
C SER A 91 -10.78 -10.27 -5.69
N ILE A 92 -9.95 -9.55 -6.48
CA ILE A 92 -8.49 -9.64 -6.41
C ILE A 92 -7.99 -9.15 -5.05
N ILE A 93 -8.55 -8.06 -4.56
CA ILE A 93 -8.16 -7.49 -3.25
C ILE A 93 -8.58 -8.42 -2.13
N ALA A 94 -9.82 -8.93 -2.16
CA ALA A 94 -10.32 -9.88 -1.17
C ALA A 94 -9.48 -11.17 -1.14
N ALA A 95 -9.13 -11.71 -2.31
CA ALA A 95 -8.27 -12.88 -2.43
C ALA A 95 -6.85 -12.61 -1.90
N ALA A 96 -6.29 -11.42 -2.15
CA ALA A 96 -4.99 -11.04 -1.62
C ALA A 96 -5.00 -10.91 -0.09
N VAL A 97 -6.04 -10.34 0.50
CA VAL A 97 -6.21 -10.29 1.97
C VAL A 97 -6.18 -11.70 2.55
N GLU A 98 -6.99 -12.60 2.01
CA GLU A 98 -7.06 -13.99 2.45
C GLU A 98 -5.70 -14.71 2.27
N LEU A 99 -5.05 -14.53 1.13
CA LEU A 99 -3.74 -15.10 0.85
C LEU A 99 -2.71 -14.71 1.90
N PHE A 100 -2.57 -13.41 2.20
CA PHE A 100 -1.55 -12.95 3.13
C PHE A 100 -1.84 -13.35 4.57
N HIS A 101 -3.11 -13.48 4.96
CA HIS A 101 -3.47 -14.13 6.23
C HIS A 101 -3.05 -15.60 6.27
N ARG A 102 -3.30 -16.37 5.21
CA ARG A 102 -2.86 -17.78 5.10
C ARG A 102 -1.34 -17.94 5.12
N LEU A 103 -0.61 -16.97 4.57
CA LEU A 103 0.86 -16.91 4.61
C LEU A 103 1.41 -16.51 5.98
N GLY A 104 0.55 -16.19 6.95
CA GLY A 104 0.92 -15.86 8.32
C GLY A 104 1.43 -14.45 8.51
N ALA A 105 0.98 -13.49 7.68
CA ALA A 105 1.21 -12.07 7.94
C ALA A 105 0.68 -11.68 9.32
N SER A 106 1.41 -10.84 10.05
CA SER A 106 0.98 -10.34 11.37
C SER A 106 -0.13 -9.31 11.28
N GLU A 107 -0.16 -8.58 10.17
CA GLU A 107 -1.17 -7.59 9.84
C GLU A 107 -1.33 -7.50 8.32
N VAL A 108 -2.55 -7.29 7.86
CA VAL A 108 -2.85 -6.96 6.46
C VAL A 108 -3.68 -5.68 6.44
N LYS A 109 -3.22 -4.68 5.71
CA LYS A 109 -3.95 -3.44 5.44
C LYS A 109 -4.12 -3.23 3.94
N ILE A 110 -5.16 -2.50 3.58
CA ILE A 110 -5.39 -2.02 2.22
C ILE A 110 -5.22 -0.50 2.27
N GLY A 111 -4.37 0.07 1.44
CA GLY A 111 -4.16 1.51 1.39
C GLY A 111 -4.32 2.04 -0.02
N GLU A 112 -5.12 3.08 -0.16
CA GLU A 112 -5.28 3.83 -1.40
C GLU A 112 -5.54 5.32 -1.14
N GLY A 113 -5.15 6.14 -2.13
CA GLY A 113 -5.39 7.56 -2.13
C GLY A 113 -5.46 8.05 -3.58
N PRO A 114 -6.66 8.00 -4.20
CA PRO A 114 -6.83 8.43 -5.59
C PRO A 114 -6.44 9.90 -5.75
N GLY A 115 -6.06 10.24 -6.97
CA GLY A 115 -5.58 11.57 -7.30
C GLY A 115 -6.63 12.66 -7.08
N HIS A 116 -6.17 13.88 -7.20
CA HIS A 116 -6.85 15.14 -6.92
C HIS A 116 -8.37 15.17 -7.19
N ARG A 117 -9.14 15.75 -6.26
CA ARG A 117 -10.58 16.02 -6.30
C ARG A 117 -11.50 14.79 -6.25
N ARG A 118 -11.04 13.68 -5.69
CA ARG A 118 -11.87 12.50 -5.50
C ARG A 118 -11.92 12.13 -4.02
N ASP A 119 -13.08 11.71 -3.55
CA ASP A 119 -13.20 11.09 -2.24
C ASP A 119 -12.83 9.62 -2.37
N THR A 120 -11.91 9.17 -1.52
CA THR A 120 -11.38 7.81 -1.57
C THR A 120 -12.43 6.77 -1.20
N LEU A 121 -13.27 7.08 -0.20
CA LEU A 121 -14.27 6.13 0.30
C LEU A 121 -15.44 6.01 -0.68
N ASP A 122 -15.89 7.12 -1.26
CA ASP A 122 -16.93 7.11 -2.29
C ASP A 122 -16.50 6.26 -3.49
N LEU A 123 -15.26 6.43 -3.95
CA LEU A 123 -14.72 5.62 -5.04
C LEU A 123 -14.57 4.14 -4.68
N ALA A 124 -14.20 3.83 -3.44
CA ALA A 124 -14.10 2.45 -2.98
C ALA A 124 -15.49 1.78 -2.95
N ASP A 125 -16.53 2.53 -2.59
CA ASP A 125 -17.91 2.07 -2.62
C ASP A 125 -18.38 1.83 -4.05
N ASP A 126 -18.19 2.79 -4.95
CA ASP A 126 -18.52 2.68 -6.36
C ASP A 126 -17.79 1.51 -7.03
N ALA A 127 -16.53 1.25 -6.65
CA ALA A 127 -15.74 0.12 -7.14
C ALA A 127 -16.11 -1.22 -6.49
N GLY A 128 -17.10 -1.25 -5.59
CA GLY A 128 -17.59 -2.45 -4.92
C GLY A 128 -16.67 -3.02 -3.84
N TYR A 129 -15.70 -2.23 -3.35
CA TYR A 129 -14.73 -2.71 -2.36
C TYR A 129 -15.40 -3.02 -1.03
N ARG A 130 -16.24 -2.10 -0.52
CA ARG A 130 -16.93 -2.26 0.76
C ARG A 130 -17.88 -3.48 0.76
N SER A 131 -18.57 -3.73 -0.35
CA SER A 131 -19.51 -4.84 -0.46
C SER A 131 -18.85 -6.20 -0.66
N THR A 132 -17.62 -6.23 -1.21
CA THR A 132 -16.95 -7.48 -1.60
C THR A 132 -15.86 -7.90 -0.61
N ILE A 133 -15.18 -6.93 0.00
CA ILE A 133 -14.02 -7.20 0.89
C ILE A 133 -14.54 -7.39 2.34
N PRO A 134 -14.37 -8.58 2.94
CA PRO A 134 -14.78 -8.81 4.32
C PRO A 134 -14.03 -7.87 5.28
N LYS A 135 -14.74 -7.28 6.23
CA LYS A 135 -14.17 -6.36 7.25
C LYS A 135 -13.48 -5.13 6.64
N PHE A 136 -13.93 -4.66 5.50
CA PHE A 136 -13.36 -3.52 4.77
C PHE A 136 -12.97 -2.36 5.69
N GLU A 137 -13.86 -1.90 6.58
CA GLU A 137 -13.64 -0.75 7.47
C GLU A 137 -12.42 -0.90 8.39
N SER A 138 -12.08 -2.11 8.79
CA SER A 138 -10.94 -2.37 9.66
C SER A 138 -9.62 -2.56 8.89
N LEU A 139 -9.71 -2.87 7.61
CA LEU A 139 -8.57 -3.16 6.75
C LEU A 139 -8.15 -1.95 5.92
N PHE A 140 -9.10 -1.10 5.54
CA PHE A 140 -8.87 -0.01 4.59
C PHE A 140 -8.37 1.27 5.27
N THR A 141 -7.37 1.91 4.68
CA THR A 141 -6.85 3.21 5.07
C THR A 141 -6.87 4.14 3.87
N ASP A 142 -7.52 5.30 4.03
CA ASP A 142 -7.43 6.39 3.07
C ASP A 142 -6.06 7.08 3.23
N LEU A 143 -5.16 6.82 2.28
CA LEU A 143 -3.80 7.39 2.32
C LEU A 143 -3.77 8.91 2.08
N ASN A 144 -4.83 9.50 1.51
CA ASN A 144 -4.97 10.94 1.37
C ASN A 144 -5.29 11.64 2.72
N ARG A 145 -5.79 10.89 3.70
CA ARG A 145 -6.15 11.38 5.02
C ARG A 145 -5.28 10.81 6.14
N ASP A 146 -4.33 9.93 5.78
CA ASP A 146 -3.39 9.37 6.75
C ASP A 146 -2.39 10.43 7.22
N ASP A 147 -1.90 10.28 8.42
CA ASP A 147 -0.75 11.05 8.91
C ASP A 147 0.46 10.83 8.02
N VAL A 148 1.27 11.86 7.83
CA VAL A 148 2.50 11.76 7.03
C VAL A 148 3.74 11.88 7.90
N ALA A 149 4.84 11.31 7.43
CA ALA A 149 6.16 11.50 8.01
C ALA A 149 7.20 11.74 6.90
N PRO A 150 8.23 12.56 7.18
CA PRO A 150 9.26 12.87 6.21
C PRO A 150 10.27 11.73 6.08
N ILE A 151 10.73 11.51 4.84
CA ILE A 151 11.93 10.74 4.52
C ILE A 151 12.97 11.71 3.98
N GLN A 152 14.19 11.67 4.54
CA GLN A 152 15.28 12.53 4.13
C GLN A 152 16.06 11.95 2.96
N GLY A 153 16.43 12.80 2.00
CA GLY A 153 17.30 12.44 0.89
C GLY A 153 16.72 11.42 -0.10
N PHE A 154 15.39 11.44 -0.31
CA PHE A 154 14.73 10.55 -1.26
C PHE A 154 14.63 11.20 -2.65
N ALA A 155 14.99 10.46 -3.70
CA ALA A 155 14.88 10.87 -5.11
C ALA A 155 15.54 12.23 -5.44
N GLY A 156 16.60 12.62 -4.71
CA GLY A 156 17.28 13.90 -4.90
C GLY A 156 16.64 15.08 -4.19
N GLU A 157 15.46 14.89 -3.59
CA GLU A 157 14.82 15.90 -2.77
C GLU A 157 15.33 15.84 -1.33
N PRO A 158 15.52 16.99 -0.66
CA PRO A 158 16.02 17.03 0.71
C PRO A 158 15.02 16.41 1.70
N GLU A 159 13.73 16.51 1.43
CA GLU A 159 12.66 15.96 2.25
C GLU A 159 11.48 15.55 1.39
N PHE A 160 10.97 14.34 1.63
CA PHE A 160 9.80 13.79 0.95
C PHE A 160 8.84 13.17 1.96
N TYR A 161 7.54 13.40 1.81
CA TYR A 161 6.52 12.97 2.78
C TYR A 161 5.79 11.73 2.31
N PHE A 162 5.69 10.73 3.20
CA PHE A 162 4.91 9.52 2.96
C PHE A 162 3.86 9.30 4.05
N ALA A 163 2.77 8.67 3.69
CA ALA A 163 1.76 8.20 4.63
C ALA A 163 2.39 7.26 5.67
N LYS A 164 2.05 7.42 6.95
CA LYS A 164 2.60 6.58 8.02
C LYS A 164 2.25 5.11 7.86
N THR A 165 1.07 4.80 7.34
CA THR A 165 0.67 3.42 7.02
C THR A 165 1.63 2.77 6.02
N VAL A 166 2.09 3.53 5.00
CA VAL A 166 3.08 3.05 4.02
C VAL A 166 4.43 2.78 4.70
N LEU A 167 4.88 3.72 5.55
CA LEU A 167 6.16 3.59 6.25
C LEU A 167 6.16 2.50 7.33
N ALA A 168 5.00 2.15 7.85
CA ALA A 168 4.86 1.09 8.84
C ALA A 168 4.88 -0.32 8.24
N ALA A 169 4.66 -0.47 6.94
CA ALA A 169 4.61 -1.76 6.28
C ALA A 169 6.00 -2.40 6.13
N ASP A 170 6.09 -3.70 6.41
CA ASP A 170 7.30 -4.49 6.16
C ASP A 170 7.33 -5.06 4.75
N LEU A 171 6.15 -5.15 4.11
CA LEU A 171 5.95 -5.60 2.74
C LEU A 171 4.82 -4.81 2.08
N ILE A 172 5.12 -4.16 0.96
CA ILE A 172 4.11 -3.46 0.15
C ILE A 172 3.85 -4.27 -1.12
N VAL A 173 2.59 -4.58 -1.37
CA VAL A 173 2.15 -5.38 -2.51
C VAL A 173 1.31 -4.52 -3.44
N SER A 174 1.85 -4.21 -4.61
CA SER A 174 1.11 -3.48 -5.65
C SER A 174 0.15 -4.40 -6.39
N LEU A 175 -1.15 -4.23 -6.17
CA LEU A 175 -2.23 -4.93 -6.89
C LEU A 175 -2.67 -4.07 -8.09
N ALA A 176 -1.73 -3.80 -8.99
CA ALA A 176 -1.95 -2.90 -10.11
C ALA A 176 -2.96 -3.43 -11.13
N LYS A 177 -3.69 -2.52 -11.77
CA LYS A 177 -4.49 -2.80 -12.97
C LYS A 177 -3.70 -2.41 -14.20
N MET A 178 -3.39 -3.38 -15.06
CA MET A 178 -2.75 -3.08 -16.35
C MET A 178 -3.75 -2.38 -17.27
N LYS A 179 -3.44 -1.17 -17.65
CA LYS A 179 -4.26 -0.34 -18.55
C LYS A 179 -3.43 0.73 -19.24
N THR A 180 -3.95 1.31 -20.30
CA THR A 180 -3.37 2.49 -20.95
C THR A 180 -3.44 3.72 -20.02
N HIS A 181 -2.54 4.67 -20.23
CA HIS A 181 -2.51 5.95 -19.54
C HIS A 181 -2.10 7.05 -20.48
N HIS A 182 -2.90 8.13 -20.54
CA HIS A 182 -2.73 9.19 -21.54
C HIS A 182 -1.40 9.96 -21.47
N TRP A 183 -0.76 10.04 -20.28
CA TRP A 183 0.57 10.68 -20.14
C TRP A 183 1.72 9.68 -20.06
N ALA A 184 1.55 8.61 -19.30
CA ALA A 184 2.61 7.64 -19.02
C ALA A 184 2.62 6.44 -19.97
N GLY A 185 1.71 6.40 -20.96
CA GLY A 185 1.53 5.27 -21.87
C GLY A 185 0.81 4.09 -21.23
N ALA A 186 1.26 3.62 -20.07
CA ALA A 186 0.67 2.49 -19.35
C ALA A 186 0.64 2.72 -17.84
N THR A 187 -0.35 2.12 -17.17
CA THR A 187 -0.36 1.90 -15.72
C THR A 187 0.01 0.46 -15.44
N LEU A 188 1.09 0.29 -14.68
CA LEU A 188 1.64 -0.98 -14.20
C LEU A 188 2.03 -0.84 -12.73
N SER A 189 2.68 -1.86 -12.15
CA SER A 189 2.99 -1.89 -10.71
C SER A 189 3.79 -0.67 -10.21
N MET A 190 4.83 -0.25 -10.92
CA MET A 190 5.61 0.93 -10.53
C MET A 190 4.77 2.21 -10.58
N LYS A 191 4.00 2.43 -11.66
CA LYS A 191 3.13 3.60 -11.81
C LYS A 191 2.05 3.63 -10.72
N ASN A 192 1.59 2.47 -10.25
CA ASN A 192 0.60 2.36 -9.19
C ASN A 192 1.08 2.93 -7.84
N PHE A 193 2.39 3.09 -7.62
CA PHE A 193 2.92 3.74 -6.42
C PHE A 193 2.93 5.28 -6.47
N PHE A 194 2.62 5.87 -7.61
CA PHE A 194 2.61 7.32 -7.83
C PHE A 194 1.20 7.92 -7.95
N GLY A 195 0.22 7.40 -7.32
CA GLY A 195 -1.12 7.98 -7.39
C GLY A 195 -2.16 7.16 -6.79
#